data_9e214c8f61638ff5f04c24c378456c62
#
_entry.id   9e214c8f61638ff5f04c24c378456c62
#
_cell.length_a   1.000
_cell.length_b   1.000
_cell.length_c   1.000
_cell.angle_alpha   90.00
_cell.angle_beta   90.00
_cell.angle_gamma   90.00
#
_symmetry.space_group_name_H-M   'P 1'
#
loop_
_entity.id
_entity.type
_entity.pdbx_description
1 polymer ?
#
loop_
_entity_poly.entity_id
_entity_poly.type
_entity_poly.pdbx_seq_one_letter_code
_entity_poly.pdbx_strand_id
1 'polypeptide(L)'
;VNAGQETATNPEPCVVGVDFGTLSGRAVVVRVRDGAELGTAEHAYRHAVLDRELPDGTGLPPDWALQVPSDYVDVLRHAVPAALAAAGVRPEQVIGIGTDFTACTVLPVLADGTPLCELPGYASRPHAYVKLWRHHAAQAQADRITALAAERKETWLPRYGGKISSEWEFAKALQVLEEDPEIYDRTERWVEAADWIVWRLCGTYVRNACTAGYKGQLQDGAYPSRAYLEALNPGFADFVTEKLEHPIGQLGGLAGELTAEAAAWTGLPEGIAVCVGNVDAHVTAPAAGAVEPGQMVAIMGTSTCHVMSSDRHETVPGMCGVVDGGILPGLWGYEAGQSGVGDIFGWFVRTGFPAAYAEQAAALGRDAHEHLTALAAGQRVGEHGLIALDWHSGNRSVLVDHDLSGVMVGLTLSTRPEDVYRALLEATAFGTRTIIEAFETSGVPVGELIIAGGLTKNALLMQIYADVTRRPLGVIGSAQGPALGAAMHAAVAAGAYPDIQAAARSMGKADRGVYQPDPERAAAYDRLYAEYRLLHDYFGRGTNEVMHRLRRLRAEVSA
;
A
#
# COMPACT_ATOMS: atom_id res chain seq x y z
N VAL A 1 -34.70 -52.87 -1.22
CA VAL A 1 -33.88 -52.07 -2.09
C VAL A 1 -34.17 -50.62 -1.74
N ASN A 2 -33.42 -50.06 -0.79
CA ASN A 2 -33.47 -48.63 -0.48
C ASN A 2 -32.41 -47.93 -1.35
N ALA A 3 -32.89 -47.21 -2.34
CA ALA A 3 -32.08 -46.24 -3.07
C ALA A 3 -31.79 -45.09 -2.09
N GLY A 4 -30.51 -44.90 -1.73
CA GLY A 4 -30.06 -43.74 -0.98
C GLY A 4 -30.32 -42.49 -1.82
N GLN A 5 -31.16 -41.61 -1.30
CA GLN A 5 -31.18 -40.21 -1.76
C GLN A 5 -29.83 -39.62 -1.36
N GLU A 6 -28.92 -39.45 -2.32
CA GLU A 6 -27.86 -38.47 -2.23
C GLU A 6 -28.55 -37.11 -2.07
N THR A 7 -28.52 -36.59 -0.86
CA THR A 7 -28.83 -35.18 -0.62
C THR A 7 -27.83 -34.40 -1.43
N ALA A 8 -28.30 -33.82 -2.52
CA ALA A 8 -27.53 -32.82 -3.28
C ALA A 8 -27.12 -31.73 -2.27
N THR A 9 -25.89 -31.80 -1.79
CA THR A 9 -25.30 -30.71 -0.99
C THR A 9 -25.32 -29.48 -1.86
N ASN A 10 -26.06 -28.47 -1.45
CA ASN A 10 -26.08 -27.16 -2.12
C ASN A 10 -24.60 -26.74 -2.28
N PRO A 11 -24.13 -26.41 -3.48
CA PRO A 11 -22.72 -26.08 -3.67
C PRO A 11 -22.35 -24.91 -2.76
N GLU A 12 -21.22 -25.05 -2.04
CA GLU A 12 -20.76 -24.03 -1.10
C GLU A 12 -20.50 -22.72 -1.85
N PRO A 13 -21.02 -21.56 -1.37
CA PRO A 13 -20.81 -20.29 -2.01
C PRO A 13 -19.34 -19.84 -1.92
N CYS A 14 -18.85 -19.26 -3.01
CA CYS A 14 -17.51 -18.72 -3.14
C CYS A 14 -17.58 -17.25 -3.57
N VAL A 15 -16.51 -16.54 -3.34
CA VAL A 15 -16.28 -15.17 -3.83
C VAL A 15 -14.91 -15.09 -4.50
N VAL A 16 -14.74 -14.10 -5.37
CA VAL A 16 -13.47 -13.82 -6.03
C VAL A 16 -12.90 -12.51 -5.52
N GLY A 17 -11.64 -12.51 -5.11
CA GLY A 17 -10.87 -11.30 -4.86
C GLY A 17 -9.81 -11.13 -5.93
N VAL A 18 -9.61 -9.88 -6.40
CA VAL A 18 -8.59 -9.55 -7.40
C VAL A 18 -7.74 -8.39 -6.89
N ASP A 19 -6.45 -8.66 -6.69
CA ASP A 19 -5.43 -7.70 -6.28
C ASP A 19 -4.69 -7.19 -7.53
N PHE A 20 -4.75 -5.87 -7.77
CA PHE A 20 -4.05 -5.18 -8.84
C PHE A 20 -2.79 -4.50 -8.30
N GLY A 21 -1.67 -5.24 -8.35
CA GLY A 21 -0.36 -4.75 -7.92
C GLY A 21 0.35 -3.87 -8.95
N THR A 22 1.63 -3.62 -8.73
CA THR A 22 2.45 -2.75 -9.59
C THR A 22 2.81 -3.36 -10.95
N LEU A 23 3.02 -4.68 -11.02
CA LEU A 23 3.53 -5.36 -12.24
C LEU A 23 2.60 -6.46 -12.74
N SER A 24 1.62 -6.85 -11.95
CA SER A 24 0.70 -7.94 -12.23
C SER A 24 -0.57 -7.78 -11.41
N GLY A 25 -1.62 -8.49 -11.82
CA GLY A 25 -2.80 -8.69 -10.98
C GLY A 25 -2.98 -10.16 -10.64
N ARG A 26 -3.61 -10.41 -9.51
CA ARG A 26 -3.80 -11.75 -8.95
C ARG A 26 -5.25 -11.98 -8.55
N ALA A 27 -5.83 -13.09 -8.98
CA ALA A 27 -7.17 -13.51 -8.59
C ALA A 27 -7.10 -14.69 -7.61
N VAL A 28 -7.97 -14.67 -6.61
CA VAL A 28 -8.13 -15.74 -5.62
C VAL A 28 -9.60 -16.11 -5.50
N VAL A 29 -9.91 -17.40 -5.60
CA VAL A 29 -11.24 -17.95 -5.30
C VAL A 29 -11.28 -18.36 -3.84
N VAL A 30 -12.22 -17.78 -3.08
CA VAL A 30 -12.31 -17.95 -1.63
C VAL A 30 -13.66 -18.52 -1.25
N ARG A 31 -13.66 -19.55 -0.41
CA ARG A 31 -14.88 -20.09 0.16
C ARG A 31 -15.44 -19.18 1.25
N VAL A 32 -16.70 -18.81 1.12
CA VAL A 32 -17.33 -17.81 1.99
C VAL A 32 -17.35 -18.23 3.46
N ARG A 33 -17.63 -19.49 3.75
CA ARG A 33 -17.86 -19.96 5.12
C ARG A 33 -16.65 -19.84 6.06
N ASP A 34 -15.42 -19.94 5.54
CA ASP A 34 -14.19 -20.06 6.34
C ASP A 34 -12.95 -19.38 5.74
N GLY A 35 -13.11 -18.64 4.63
CA GLY A 35 -12.00 -17.94 3.97
C GLY A 35 -10.95 -18.89 3.37
N ALA A 36 -11.28 -20.17 3.10
CA ALA A 36 -10.35 -21.07 2.45
C ALA A 36 -10.06 -20.60 1.02
N GLU A 37 -8.80 -20.36 0.71
CA GLU A 37 -8.30 -20.04 -0.62
C GLU A 37 -8.25 -21.32 -1.45
N LEU A 38 -9.18 -21.48 -2.38
CA LEU A 38 -9.37 -22.71 -3.15
C LEU A 38 -8.52 -22.77 -4.41
N GLY A 39 -8.22 -21.61 -5.00
CA GLY A 39 -7.39 -21.49 -6.18
C GLY A 39 -6.94 -20.06 -6.39
N THR A 40 -5.76 -19.91 -6.98
CA THR A 40 -5.16 -18.61 -7.29
C THR A 40 -4.48 -18.63 -8.65
N ALA A 41 -4.51 -17.49 -9.32
CA ALA A 41 -3.75 -17.28 -10.54
C ALA A 41 -3.28 -15.83 -10.63
N GLU A 42 -2.17 -15.62 -11.33
CA GLU A 42 -1.56 -14.32 -11.56
C GLU A 42 -1.43 -14.06 -13.07
N HIS A 43 -1.59 -12.80 -13.45
CA HIS A 43 -1.34 -12.35 -14.81
C HIS A 43 -0.49 -11.09 -14.79
N ALA A 44 0.69 -11.14 -15.42
CA ALA A 44 1.60 -10.01 -15.52
C ALA A 44 1.06 -8.97 -16.51
N TYR A 45 1.25 -7.69 -16.20
CA TYR A 45 0.92 -6.60 -17.12
C TYR A 45 1.83 -6.65 -18.34
N ARG A 46 1.24 -6.64 -19.53
CA ARG A 46 1.98 -6.70 -20.79
C ARG A 46 2.96 -5.53 -20.93
N HIS A 47 2.55 -4.34 -20.53
CA HIS A 47 3.36 -3.13 -20.65
C HIS A 47 4.16 -2.82 -19.39
N ALA A 48 3.96 -3.59 -18.30
CA ALA A 48 4.60 -3.39 -16.99
C ALA A 48 4.44 -1.94 -16.50
N VAL A 49 5.54 -1.26 -16.13
CA VAL A 49 5.55 0.16 -15.80
C VAL A 49 6.33 0.89 -16.87
N LEU A 50 5.71 1.90 -17.45
CA LEU A 50 6.32 2.80 -18.43
C LEU A 50 7.04 3.91 -17.66
N ASP A 51 8.36 3.82 -17.53
CA ASP A 51 9.20 4.78 -16.79
C ASP A 51 10.36 5.37 -17.63
N ARG A 52 10.45 4.96 -18.91
CA ARG A 52 11.46 5.44 -19.87
C ARG A 52 10.84 5.94 -21.17
N GLU A 53 9.86 5.21 -21.67
CA GLU A 53 9.19 5.49 -22.94
C GLU A 53 7.77 4.94 -22.95
N LEU A 54 6.91 5.54 -23.77
CA LEU A 54 5.58 5.03 -24.10
C LEU A 54 5.66 3.86 -25.10
N PRO A 55 4.56 3.11 -25.33
CA PRO A 55 4.54 2.00 -26.28
C PRO A 55 4.92 2.37 -27.73
N ASP A 56 4.77 3.63 -28.11
CA ASP A 56 5.15 4.16 -29.43
C ASP A 56 6.60 4.67 -29.50
N GLY A 57 7.38 4.57 -28.40
CA GLY A 57 8.76 5.05 -28.30
C GLY A 57 8.92 6.51 -27.87
N THR A 58 7.83 7.21 -27.53
CA THR A 58 7.91 8.56 -26.96
C THR A 58 8.63 8.52 -25.62
N GLY A 59 9.76 9.21 -25.47
CA GLY A 59 10.57 9.23 -24.26
C GLY A 59 9.88 9.90 -23.09
N LEU A 60 10.09 9.38 -21.88
CA LEU A 60 9.58 9.92 -20.63
C LEU A 60 10.72 10.56 -19.82
N PRO A 61 10.49 11.72 -19.19
CA PRO A 61 11.44 12.31 -18.26
C PRO A 61 11.64 11.43 -17.01
N PRO A 62 12.69 11.69 -16.20
CA PRO A 62 12.86 11.04 -14.89
C PRO A 62 11.65 11.23 -13.99
N ASP A 63 11.46 10.28 -13.05
CA ASP A 63 10.40 10.28 -12.03
C ASP A 63 8.98 10.06 -12.56
N TRP A 64 8.84 9.81 -13.86
CA TRP A 64 7.58 9.33 -14.43
C TRP A 64 7.40 7.85 -14.21
N ALA A 65 6.17 7.44 -13.92
CA ALA A 65 5.77 6.04 -13.85
C ALA A 65 4.31 5.92 -14.30
N LEU A 66 4.11 5.33 -15.48
CA LEU A 66 2.81 5.21 -16.12
C LEU A 66 2.41 3.75 -16.31
N GLN A 67 1.12 3.51 -16.51
CA GLN A 67 0.58 2.19 -16.86
C GLN A 67 -0.49 2.30 -17.95
N VAL A 68 -0.84 1.15 -18.52
CA VAL A 68 -1.83 1.04 -19.60
C VAL A 68 -3.11 0.38 -19.07
N PRO A 69 -4.29 1.04 -19.14
CA PRO A 69 -5.53 0.53 -18.53
C PRO A 69 -5.98 -0.84 -19.07
N SER A 70 -5.71 -1.14 -20.35
CA SER A 70 -6.06 -2.45 -20.93
C SER A 70 -5.38 -3.63 -20.24
N ASP A 71 -4.20 -3.43 -19.63
CA ASP A 71 -3.51 -4.48 -18.86
C ASP A 71 -4.34 -4.93 -17.65
N TYR A 72 -5.13 -4.04 -17.05
CA TYR A 72 -6.00 -4.37 -15.94
C TYR A 72 -7.19 -5.24 -16.37
N VAL A 73 -7.77 -4.93 -17.53
CA VAL A 73 -8.84 -5.76 -18.12
C VAL A 73 -8.30 -7.13 -18.50
N ASP A 74 -7.05 -7.22 -18.97
CA ASP A 74 -6.41 -8.49 -19.29
C ASP A 74 -6.17 -9.36 -18.03
N VAL A 75 -5.92 -8.78 -16.86
CA VAL A 75 -5.92 -9.52 -15.59
C VAL A 75 -7.27 -10.20 -15.36
N LEU A 76 -8.38 -9.47 -15.54
CA LEU A 76 -9.72 -10.05 -15.37
C LEU A 76 -9.99 -11.20 -16.36
N ARG A 77 -9.53 -11.05 -17.59
CA ARG A 77 -9.71 -12.04 -18.67
C ARG A 77 -8.89 -13.32 -18.47
N HIS A 78 -7.76 -13.23 -17.78
CA HIS A 78 -6.81 -14.35 -17.69
C HIS A 78 -6.70 -14.91 -16.27
N ALA A 79 -6.55 -14.05 -15.25
CA ALA A 79 -6.35 -14.52 -13.89
C ALA A 79 -7.64 -15.08 -13.26
N VAL A 80 -8.80 -14.46 -13.50
CA VAL A 80 -10.06 -14.93 -12.90
C VAL A 80 -10.47 -16.31 -13.41
N PRO A 81 -10.55 -16.57 -14.73
CA PRO A 81 -10.85 -17.92 -15.22
C PRO A 81 -9.81 -18.96 -14.81
N ALA A 82 -8.52 -18.59 -14.77
CA ALA A 82 -7.46 -19.49 -14.34
C ALA A 82 -7.56 -19.85 -12.85
N ALA A 83 -7.90 -18.88 -11.98
CA ALA A 83 -8.13 -19.12 -10.57
C ALA A 83 -9.35 -20.04 -10.33
N LEU A 84 -10.45 -19.85 -11.07
CA LEU A 84 -11.62 -20.75 -11.02
C LEU A 84 -11.24 -22.17 -11.42
N ALA A 85 -10.48 -22.33 -12.51
CA ALA A 85 -10.01 -23.64 -12.96
C ALA A 85 -9.09 -24.31 -11.92
N ALA A 86 -8.17 -23.56 -11.33
CA ALA A 86 -7.29 -24.04 -10.25
C ALA A 86 -8.06 -24.44 -9.01
N ALA A 87 -9.13 -23.72 -8.68
CA ALA A 87 -10.02 -24.01 -7.55
C ALA A 87 -10.94 -25.22 -7.77
N GLY A 88 -11.19 -25.62 -9.03
CA GLY A 88 -12.22 -26.59 -9.37
C GLY A 88 -13.64 -26.11 -9.02
N VAL A 89 -13.85 -24.80 -8.94
CA VAL A 89 -15.11 -24.16 -8.61
C VAL A 89 -15.87 -23.84 -9.90
N ARG A 90 -17.16 -24.18 -9.93
CA ARG A 90 -18.01 -23.79 -11.06
C ARG A 90 -18.41 -22.32 -10.91
N PRO A 91 -18.49 -21.56 -12.01
CA PRO A 91 -18.83 -20.13 -11.97
C PRO A 91 -20.12 -19.82 -11.17
N GLU A 92 -21.13 -20.69 -11.24
CA GLU A 92 -22.43 -20.50 -10.57
C GLU A 92 -22.37 -20.59 -9.03
N GLN A 93 -21.22 -21.01 -8.48
CA GLN A 93 -20.97 -21.00 -7.03
C GLN A 93 -20.45 -19.65 -6.56
N VAL A 94 -20.00 -18.78 -7.49
CA VAL A 94 -19.47 -17.47 -7.14
C VAL A 94 -20.63 -16.47 -7.02
N ILE A 95 -20.73 -15.87 -5.82
CA ILE A 95 -21.82 -14.92 -5.49
C ILE A 95 -21.39 -13.45 -5.55
N GLY A 96 -20.08 -13.17 -5.66
CA GLY A 96 -19.58 -11.81 -5.74
C GLY A 96 -18.10 -11.75 -6.11
N ILE A 97 -17.70 -10.58 -6.61
CA ILE A 97 -16.32 -10.21 -6.93
C ILE A 97 -15.95 -8.90 -6.25
N GLY A 98 -14.75 -8.84 -5.70
CA GLY A 98 -14.14 -7.64 -5.11
C GLY A 98 -12.75 -7.39 -5.66
N THR A 99 -12.36 -6.14 -5.70
CA THR A 99 -11.05 -5.73 -6.20
C THR A 99 -10.37 -4.79 -5.23
N ASP A 100 -9.06 -4.87 -5.20
CA ASP A 100 -8.19 -3.87 -4.59
C ASP A 100 -7.10 -3.46 -5.57
N PHE A 101 -6.47 -2.33 -5.28
CA PHE A 101 -5.54 -1.70 -6.19
C PHE A 101 -4.45 -0.97 -5.42
N THR A 102 -3.29 -0.75 -6.06
CA THR A 102 -2.30 0.19 -5.56
C THR A 102 -2.92 1.58 -5.42
N ALA A 103 -2.78 2.21 -4.26
CA ALA A 103 -3.29 3.55 -4.00
C ALA A 103 -2.69 4.60 -4.94
N CYS A 104 -3.34 5.74 -5.11
CA CYS A 104 -2.83 6.87 -5.91
C CYS A 104 -2.55 6.52 -7.39
N THR A 105 -3.11 5.47 -7.90
CA THR A 105 -3.01 5.09 -9.30
C THR A 105 -4.21 5.69 -10.04
N VAL A 106 -3.98 6.81 -10.74
CA VAL A 106 -5.07 7.67 -11.26
C VAL A 106 -4.99 7.83 -12.76
N LEU A 107 -6.14 8.00 -13.41
CA LEU A 107 -6.24 8.15 -14.85
C LEU A 107 -7.28 9.18 -15.29
N PRO A 108 -7.00 9.90 -16.39
CA PRO A 108 -7.96 10.78 -17.05
C PRO A 108 -8.85 9.94 -17.97
N VAL A 109 -10.18 10.12 -17.84
CA VAL A 109 -11.16 9.40 -18.66
C VAL A 109 -12.26 10.34 -19.17
N LEU A 110 -13.01 9.87 -20.17
CA LEU A 110 -14.26 10.47 -20.59
C LEU A 110 -15.41 10.16 -19.60
N ALA A 111 -16.57 10.76 -19.80
CA ALA A 111 -17.75 10.57 -18.96
C ALA A 111 -18.26 9.12 -18.91
N ASP A 112 -17.94 8.33 -19.93
CA ASP A 112 -18.29 6.91 -20.02
C ASP A 112 -17.21 5.96 -19.48
N GLY A 113 -16.11 6.52 -18.92
CA GLY A 113 -14.99 5.76 -18.38
C GLY A 113 -13.93 5.35 -19.40
N THR A 114 -14.02 5.81 -20.66
CA THR A 114 -13.00 5.54 -21.69
C THR A 114 -11.69 6.27 -21.34
N PRO A 115 -10.56 5.57 -21.17
CA PRO A 115 -9.27 6.21 -20.89
C PRO A 115 -8.78 7.06 -22.05
N LEU A 116 -8.22 8.24 -21.77
CA LEU A 116 -7.77 9.14 -22.84
C LEU A 116 -6.67 8.55 -23.70
N CYS A 117 -5.74 7.77 -23.14
CA CYS A 117 -4.66 7.13 -23.91
C CYS A 117 -5.15 6.12 -24.95
N GLU A 118 -6.40 5.63 -24.85
CA GLU A 118 -7.01 4.73 -25.81
C GLU A 118 -7.71 5.46 -26.97
N LEU A 119 -7.84 6.79 -26.88
CA LEU A 119 -8.44 7.59 -27.93
C LEU A 119 -7.48 7.84 -29.09
N PRO A 120 -7.97 7.91 -30.33
CA PRO A 120 -7.16 8.30 -31.48
C PRO A 120 -6.47 9.63 -31.28
N GLY A 121 -5.14 9.68 -31.48
CA GLY A 121 -4.33 10.88 -31.34
C GLY A 121 -3.76 11.16 -29.95
N TYR A 122 -4.14 10.39 -28.93
CA TYR A 122 -3.62 10.58 -27.56
C TYR A 122 -2.61 9.53 -27.10
N ALA A 123 -2.38 8.49 -27.88
CA ALA A 123 -1.44 7.40 -27.55
C ALA A 123 0.02 7.82 -27.37
N SER A 124 0.42 8.97 -27.96
CA SER A 124 1.75 9.58 -27.81
C SER A 124 1.82 10.68 -26.74
N ARG A 125 0.74 10.87 -25.96
CA ARG A 125 0.65 11.93 -24.94
C ARG A 125 0.82 11.32 -23.54
N PRO A 126 1.95 11.52 -22.85
CA PRO A 126 2.21 10.90 -21.54
C PRO A 126 1.15 11.21 -20.50
N HIS A 127 0.60 12.44 -20.51
CA HIS A 127 -0.43 12.83 -19.56
C HIS A 127 -1.79 12.13 -19.76
N ALA A 128 -2.02 11.50 -20.91
CA ALA A 128 -3.24 10.72 -21.18
C ALA A 128 -3.25 9.32 -20.51
N TYR A 129 -2.09 8.85 -20.01
CA TYR A 129 -1.92 7.55 -19.40
C TYR A 129 -2.21 7.55 -17.91
N VAL A 130 -2.39 6.33 -17.37
CA VAL A 130 -2.48 6.11 -15.91
C VAL A 130 -1.20 6.56 -15.23
N LYS A 131 -1.30 7.38 -14.19
CA LYS A 131 -0.17 7.76 -13.32
C LYS A 131 -0.14 6.84 -12.12
N LEU A 132 0.86 5.93 -12.10
CA LEU A 132 1.05 4.97 -11.03
C LEU A 132 1.37 5.66 -9.69
N TRP A 133 1.17 4.99 -8.56
CA TRP A 133 1.49 5.51 -7.22
C TRP A 133 2.91 6.09 -7.12
N ARG A 134 3.92 5.46 -7.73
CA ARG A 134 5.32 5.92 -7.73
C ARG A 134 5.66 6.96 -8.81
N HIS A 135 4.65 7.62 -9.41
CA HIS A 135 4.86 8.77 -10.28
C HIS A 135 5.17 10.01 -9.43
N HIS A 136 6.46 10.38 -9.35
CA HIS A 136 6.92 11.47 -8.49
C HIS A 136 7.13 12.80 -9.25
N ALA A 137 6.91 12.82 -10.56
CA ALA A 137 7.11 14.01 -11.40
C ALA A 137 6.23 15.23 -11.01
N ALA A 138 5.18 15.02 -10.20
CA ALA A 138 4.33 16.09 -9.67
C ALA A 138 4.85 16.73 -8.36
N GLN A 139 6.16 16.62 -8.06
CA GLN A 139 6.70 17.10 -6.77
C GLN A 139 6.58 18.62 -6.61
N ALA A 140 6.84 19.41 -7.66
CA ALA A 140 6.69 20.85 -7.60
C ALA A 140 5.25 21.29 -7.29
N GLN A 141 4.26 20.58 -7.81
CA GLN A 141 2.85 20.81 -7.53
C GLN A 141 2.50 20.45 -6.07
N ALA A 142 2.98 19.31 -5.58
CA ALA A 142 2.78 18.88 -4.20
C ALA A 142 3.36 19.88 -3.18
N ASP A 143 4.55 20.41 -3.46
CA ASP A 143 5.20 21.42 -2.62
C ASP A 143 4.38 22.71 -2.55
N ARG A 144 3.83 23.18 -3.68
CA ARG A 144 2.95 24.36 -3.71
C ARG A 144 1.62 24.12 -2.99
N ILE A 145 1.00 22.96 -3.19
CA ILE A 145 -0.21 22.57 -2.46
C ILE A 145 0.06 22.62 -0.95
N THR A 146 1.15 22.03 -0.49
CA THR A 146 1.55 22.03 0.91
C THR A 146 1.80 23.44 1.44
N ALA A 147 2.60 24.24 0.73
CA ALA A 147 2.97 25.59 1.15
C ALA A 147 1.74 26.50 1.28
N LEU A 148 0.86 26.49 0.28
CA LEU A 148 -0.37 27.29 0.31
C LEU A 148 -1.34 26.83 1.40
N ALA A 149 -1.46 25.51 1.61
CA ALA A 149 -2.31 24.96 2.68
C ALA A 149 -1.80 25.36 4.08
N ALA A 150 -0.47 25.35 4.27
CA ALA A 150 0.14 25.80 5.52
C ALA A 150 -0.04 27.32 5.74
N GLU A 151 0.16 28.15 4.71
CA GLU A 151 -0.05 29.60 4.74
C GLU A 151 -1.50 29.93 5.12
N ARG A 152 -2.47 29.25 4.51
CA ARG A 152 -3.90 29.46 4.72
C ARG A 152 -4.42 28.76 5.98
N LYS A 153 -3.59 27.93 6.62
CA LYS A 153 -3.96 27.13 7.80
C LYS A 153 -5.16 26.22 7.51
N GLU A 154 -5.12 25.55 6.36
CA GLU A 154 -6.15 24.60 5.95
C GLU A 154 -6.26 23.46 6.98
N THR A 155 -7.47 23.21 7.48
CA THR A 155 -7.72 22.29 8.61
C THR A 155 -7.50 20.82 8.25
N TRP A 156 -7.53 20.48 6.97
CA TRP A 156 -7.28 19.13 6.48
C TRP A 156 -5.79 18.76 6.43
N LEU A 157 -4.86 19.73 6.30
CA LEU A 157 -3.43 19.45 6.15
C LEU A 157 -2.82 18.64 7.31
N PRO A 158 -3.11 18.92 8.59
CA PRO A 158 -2.59 18.12 9.71
C PRO A 158 -3.00 16.65 9.67
N ARG A 159 -4.15 16.31 9.03
CA ARG A 159 -4.59 14.92 8.88
C ARG A 159 -3.72 14.11 7.93
N TYR A 160 -2.87 14.77 7.15
CA TYR A 160 -1.89 14.18 6.23
C TYR A 160 -0.45 14.36 6.71
N GLY A 161 -0.25 14.51 8.01
CA GLY A 161 1.07 14.70 8.60
C GLY A 161 1.72 16.04 8.29
N GLY A 162 0.95 17.00 7.74
CA GLY A 162 1.43 18.35 7.41
C GLY A 162 2.03 18.49 6.02
N LYS A 163 2.01 17.46 5.19
CA LYS A 163 2.51 17.48 3.81
C LYS A 163 1.61 16.71 2.85
N ILE A 164 1.56 17.16 1.59
CA ILE A 164 0.92 16.46 0.47
C ILE A 164 2.00 15.81 -0.37
N SER A 165 1.78 14.56 -0.75
CA SER A 165 2.69 13.80 -1.59
C SER A 165 2.49 14.10 -3.08
N SER A 166 3.58 14.05 -3.85
CA SER A 166 3.54 14.05 -5.33
C SER A 166 2.78 12.85 -5.91
N GLU A 167 2.60 11.80 -5.12
CA GLU A 167 1.87 10.61 -5.52
C GLU A 167 0.35 10.84 -5.60
N TRP A 168 -0.22 11.86 -4.93
CA TRP A 168 -1.64 11.99 -4.69
C TRP A 168 -2.40 12.71 -5.81
N GLU A 169 -3.72 12.50 -5.84
CA GLU A 169 -4.62 12.91 -6.91
C GLU A 169 -4.47 14.38 -7.33
N PHE A 170 -4.47 15.32 -6.35
CA PHE A 170 -4.44 16.76 -6.65
C PHE A 170 -3.12 17.22 -7.24
N ALA A 171 -1.98 16.68 -6.76
CA ALA A 171 -0.68 17.03 -7.29
C ALA A 171 -0.54 16.57 -8.76
N LYS A 172 -0.95 15.35 -9.05
CA LYS A 172 -0.93 14.77 -10.40
C LYS A 172 -1.89 15.50 -11.36
N ALA A 173 -3.09 15.83 -10.89
CA ALA A 173 -4.05 16.57 -11.72
C ALA A 173 -3.57 18.00 -12.02
N LEU A 174 -3.00 18.69 -11.03
CA LEU A 174 -2.41 20.03 -11.23
C LEU A 174 -1.21 19.98 -12.18
N GLN A 175 -0.39 18.92 -12.14
CA GLN A 175 0.68 18.70 -13.11
C GLN A 175 0.11 18.58 -14.53
N VAL A 176 -0.97 17.81 -14.73
CA VAL A 176 -1.59 17.67 -16.05
C VAL A 176 -2.10 19.03 -16.56
N LEU A 177 -2.76 19.81 -15.71
CA LEU A 177 -3.23 21.15 -16.08
C LEU A 177 -2.08 22.07 -16.56
N GLU A 178 -0.93 22.00 -15.90
CA GLU A 178 0.18 22.90 -16.17
C GLU A 178 1.05 22.47 -17.34
N GLU A 179 1.26 21.16 -17.52
CA GLU A 179 2.17 20.63 -18.54
C GLU A 179 1.44 20.23 -19.83
N ASP A 180 0.16 19.88 -19.75
CA ASP A 180 -0.68 19.45 -20.87
C ASP A 180 -2.14 19.89 -20.71
N PRO A 181 -2.44 21.21 -20.85
CA PRO A 181 -3.79 21.76 -20.68
C PRO A 181 -4.83 21.10 -21.59
N GLU A 182 -4.44 20.66 -22.80
CA GLU A 182 -5.35 19.98 -23.73
C GLU A 182 -5.86 18.65 -23.15
N ILE A 183 -4.95 17.85 -22.56
CA ILE A 183 -5.34 16.60 -21.88
C ILE A 183 -6.20 16.92 -20.65
N TYR A 184 -5.85 17.98 -19.89
CA TYR A 184 -6.66 18.39 -18.75
C TYR A 184 -8.08 18.78 -19.17
N ASP A 185 -8.21 19.61 -20.20
CA ASP A 185 -9.51 20.07 -20.71
C ASP A 185 -10.34 18.90 -21.30
N ARG A 186 -9.66 17.95 -21.95
CA ARG A 186 -10.32 16.75 -22.52
C ARG A 186 -10.76 15.77 -21.46
N THR A 187 -10.16 15.80 -20.27
CA THR A 187 -10.49 14.93 -19.14
C THR A 187 -11.87 15.30 -18.59
N GLU A 188 -12.84 14.41 -18.70
CA GLU A 188 -14.18 14.61 -18.14
C GLU A 188 -14.30 14.06 -16.73
N ARG A 189 -13.50 13.03 -16.39
CA ARG A 189 -13.38 12.47 -15.03
C ARG A 189 -11.91 12.16 -14.71
N TRP A 190 -11.51 12.47 -13.48
CA TRP A 190 -10.25 12.10 -12.89
C TRP A 190 -10.49 10.98 -11.88
N VAL A 191 -10.04 9.76 -12.19
CA VAL A 191 -10.51 8.55 -11.52
C VAL A 191 -9.34 7.75 -10.95
N GLU A 192 -9.49 7.24 -9.72
CA GLU A 192 -8.60 6.20 -9.18
C GLU A 192 -8.82 4.88 -9.94
N ALA A 193 -7.75 4.15 -10.23
CA ALA A 193 -7.84 2.87 -10.93
C ALA A 193 -8.65 1.83 -10.14
N ALA A 194 -8.62 1.91 -8.80
CA ALA A 194 -9.47 1.11 -7.92
C ALA A 194 -10.96 1.29 -8.19
N ASP A 195 -11.38 2.53 -8.49
CA ASP A 195 -12.78 2.86 -8.81
C ASP A 195 -13.08 2.58 -10.28
N TRP A 196 -12.11 2.82 -11.16
CA TRP A 196 -12.27 2.59 -12.59
C TRP A 196 -12.51 1.12 -12.91
N ILE A 197 -11.77 0.20 -12.30
CA ILE A 197 -11.95 -1.24 -12.54
C ILE A 197 -13.30 -1.75 -12.04
N VAL A 198 -13.80 -1.24 -10.92
CA VAL A 198 -15.15 -1.51 -10.41
C VAL A 198 -16.19 -0.98 -11.37
N TRP A 199 -16.02 0.25 -11.87
CA TRP A 199 -16.91 0.81 -12.89
C TRP A 199 -16.96 -0.05 -14.16
N ARG A 200 -15.81 -0.56 -14.62
CA ARG A 200 -15.76 -1.49 -15.77
C ARG A 200 -16.46 -2.82 -15.51
N LEU A 201 -16.46 -3.30 -14.26
CA LEU A 201 -17.16 -4.53 -13.89
C LEU A 201 -18.69 -4.36 -13.82
N CYS A 202 -19.20 -3.28 -13.24
CA CYS A 202 -20.62 -3.13 -12.94
C CYS A 202 -21.34 -2.00 -13.71
N GLY A 203 -20.64 -1.21 -14.52
CA GLY A 203 -21.21 -0.10 -15.26
C GLY A 203 -21.58 1.12 -14.41
N THR A 204 -21.36 1.07 -13.09
CA THR A 204 -21.66 2.16 -12.15
C THR A 204 -20.39 2.76 -11.61
N TYR A 205 -20.19 4.08 -11.75
CA TYR A 205 -19.07 4.78 -11.16
C TYR A 205 -19.39 5.18 -9.72
N VAL A 206 -18.58 4.69 -8.79
CA VAL A 206 -18.62 5.02 -7.36
C VAL A 206 -17.18 5.19 -6.88
N ARG A 207 -16.90 6.26 -6.17
CA ARG A 207 -15.60 6.46 -5.52
C ARG A 207 -15.55 5.71 -4.19
N ASN A 208 -14.47 5.02 -3.89
CA ASN A 208 -14.31 4.36 -2.60
C ASN A 208 -13.87 5.35 -1.52
N ALA A 209 -14.37 5.16 -0.29
CA ALA A 209 -14.07 6.02 0.85
C ALA A 209 -12.57 6.02 1.20
N CYS A 210 -11.85 4.93 0.94
CA CYS A 210 -10.43 4.80 1.25
C CYS A 210 -9.59 5.79 0.41
N THR A 211 -9.62 5.67 -0.93
CA THR A 211 -8.82 6.57 -1.80
C THR A 211 -9.30 8.00 -1.73
N ALA A 212 -10.61 8.23 -1.70
CA ALA A 212 -11.17 9.58 -1.57
C ALA A 212 -10.65 10.31 -0.32
N GLY A 213 -10.58 9.61 0.83
CA GLY A 213 -10.07 10.16 2.07
C GLY A 213 -8.54 10.28 2.12
N TYR A 214 -7.81 9.18 1.86
CA TYR A 214 -6.34 9.18 1.99
C TYR A 214 -5.61 9.90 0.86
N LYS A 215 -6.14 9.85 -0.36
CA LYS A 215 -5.41 10.29 -1.57
C LYS A 215 -6.11 11.44 -2.30
N GLY A 216 -7.44 11.53 -2.17
CA GLY A 216 -8.28 12.57 -2.77
C GLY A 216 -8.64 13.72 -1.83
N GLN A 217 -8.02 13.80 -0.64
CA GLN A 217 -8.18 14.90 0.32
C GLN A 217 -9.64 15.17 0.74
N LEU A 218 -10.52 14.15 0.68
CA LEU A 218 -11.88 14.23 1.22
C LEU A 218 -11.83 14.06 2.74
N GLN A 219 -12.14 15.13 3.48
CA GLN A 219 -12.18 15.13 4.94
C GLN A 219 -13.48 15.77 5.42
N ASP A 220 -14.13 15.14 6.41
CA ASP A 220 -15.39 15.63 6.97
C ASP A 220 -16.49 15.88 5.91
N GLY A 221 -16.50 15.08 4.84
CA GLY A 221 -17.44 15.20 3.73
C GLY A 221 -17.15 16.34 2.76
N ALA A 222 -15.99 16.98 2.83
CA ALA A 222 -15.59 18.09 1.96
C ALA A 222 -14.19 17.90 1.36
N TYR A 223 -14.04 18.32 0.11
CA TYR A 223 -12.75 18.50 -0.55
C TYR A 223 -12.15 19.88 -0.25
N PRO A 224 -10.87 20.12 -0.59
CA PRO A 224 -10.31 21.47 -0.57
C PRO A 224 -11.19 22.47 -1.31
N SER A 225 -11.36 23.67 -0.74
CA SER A 225 -12.31 24.65 -1.25
C SER A 225 -11.96 25.17 -2.64
N ARG A 226 -12.98 25.55 -3.42
CA ARG A 226 -12.79 26.22 -4.73
C ARG A 226 -11.82 27.40 -4.65
N ALA A 227 -11.95 28.25 -3.61
CA ALA A 227 -11.07 29.41 -3.40
C ALA A 227 -9.61 29.03 -3.10
N TYR A 228 -9.38 27.88 -2.48
CA TYR A 228 -8.05 27.33 -2.29
C TYR A 228 -7.47 26.84 -3.63
N LEU A 229 -8.25 26.09 -4.42
CA LEU A 229 -7.82 25.57 -5.72
C LEU A 229 -7.54 26.71 -6.73
N GLU A 230 -8.39 27.75 -6.76
CA GLU A 230 -8.21 28.95 -7.58
C GLU A 230 -6.90 29.68 -7.24
N ALA A 231 -6.50 29.70 -5.97
CA ALA A 231 -5.25 30.32 -5.55
C ALA A 231 -4.02 29.49 -5.92
N LEU A 232 -4.14 28.18 -6.08
CA LEU A 232 -3.06 27.34 -6.64
C LEU A 232 -2.88 27.63 -8.12
N ASN A 233 -3.97 27.61 -8.86
CA ASN A 233 -4.03 27.93 -10.29
C ASN A 233 -5.48 28.26 -10.67
N PRO A 234 -5.77 29.41 -11.29
CA PRO A 234 -7.13 29.78 -11.69
C PRO A 234 -7.85 28.70 -12.53
N GLY A 235 -7.13 27.99 -13.42
CA GLY A 235 -7.66 26.88 -14.21
C GLY A 235 -7.97 25.60 -13.40
N PHE A 236 -7.57 25.56 -12.13
CA PHE A 236 -7.81 24.43 -11.22
C PHE A 236 -9.01 24.66 -10.29
N ALA A 237 -9.61 25.84 -10.33
CA ALA A 237 -10.68 26.25 -9.41
C ALA A 237 -11.85 25.25 -9.33
N ASP A 238 -12.27 24.75 -10.46
CA ASP A 238 -13.46 23.89 -10.61
C ASP A 238 -13.10 22.38 -10.74
N PHE A 239 -11.84 22.01 -10.51
CA PHE A 239 -11.36 20.61 -10.62
C PHE A 239 -12.22 19.61 -9.85
N VAL A 240 -12.59 19.93 -8.62
CA VAL A 240 -13.40 19.03 -7.78
C VAL A 240 -14.78 18.83 -8.42
N THR A 241 -15.50 19.91 -8.69
CA THR A 241 -16.89 19.86 -9.16
C THR A 241 -17.03 19.32 -10.58
N GLU A 242 -16.04 19.56 -11.44
CA GLU A 242 -16.10 19.15 -12.84
C GLU A 242 -15.53 17.75 -13.09
N LYS A 243 -14.48 17.36 -12.35
CA LYS A 243 -13.71 16.16 -12.71
C LYS A 243 -13.63 15.11 -11.61
N LEU A 244 -13.74 15.50 -10.34
CA LEU A 244 -13.43 14.62 -9.20
C LEU A 244 -14.66 14.16 -8.41
N GLU A 245 -15.61 15.09 -8.11
CA GLU A 245 -16.72 14.82 -7.22
C GLU A 245 -17.68 13.78 -7.79
N HIS A 246 -17.93 12.74 -6.99
CA HIS A 246 -18.86 11.67 -7.30
C HIS A 246 -19.34 11.00 -6.01
N PRO A 247 -20.44 10.27 -5.99
CA PRO A 247 -20.89 9.54 -4.81
C PRO A 247 -19.79 8.66 -4.22
N ILE A 248 -19.65 8.73 -2.88
CA ILE A 248 -18.69 7.93 -2.13
C ILE A 248 -19.35 6.64 -1.65
N GLY A 249 -18.81 5.50 -2.07
CA GLY A 249 -19.20 4.18 -1.62
C GLY A 249 -18.47 3.78 -0.35
N GLN A 250 -19.23 3.23 0.59
CA GLN A 250 -18.67 2.65 1.80
C GLN A 250 -17.94 1.34 1.48
N LEU A 251 -16.81 1.09 2.15
CA LEU A 251 -16.04 -0.16 1.97
C LEU A 251 -16.89 -1.38 2.35
N GLY A 252 -16.89 -2.40 1.47
CA GLY A 252 -17.77 -3.57 1.60
C GLY A 252 -19.21 -3.35 1.11
N GLY A 253 -19.56 -2.13 0.68
CA GLY A 253 -20.85 -1.85 0.06
C GLY A 253 -20.94 -2.43 -1.35
N LEU A 254 -22.18 -2.61 -1.82
CA LEU A 254 -22.48 -2.98 -3.20
C LEU A 254 -22.27 -1.77 -4.12
N ALA A 255 -21.38 -1.90 -5.11
CA ALA A 255 -21.21 -0.91 -6.18
C ALA A 255 -22.23 -1.11 -7.30
N GLY A 256 -22.53 -2.36 -7.61
CA GLY A 256 -23.47 -2.77 -8.64
C GLY A 256 -23.42 -4.27 -8.89
N GLU A 257 -24.03 -4.70 -9.98
CA GLU A 257 -24.04 -6.10 -10.41
C GLU A 257 -23.11 -6.28 -11.62
N LEU A 258 -22.48 -7.44 -11.74
CA LEU A 258 -21.57 -7.77 -12.84
C LEU A 258 -22.31 -7.69 -14.17
N THR A 259 -21.80 -6.88 -15.11
CA THR A 259 -22.41 -6.72 -16.44
C THR A 259 -22.16 -7.94 -17.33
N ALA A 260 -22.97 -8.11 -18.39
CA ALA A 260 -22.76 -9.15 -19.39
C ALA A 260 -21.38 -9.07 -20.07
N GLU A 261 -20.86 -7.85 -20.29
CA GLU A 261 -19.52 -7.64 -20.85
C GLU A 261 -18.43 -8.14 -19.90
N ALA A 262 -18.50 -7.78 -18.63
CA ALA A 262 -17.55 -8.20 -17.60
C ALA A 262 -17.69 -9.71 -17.28
N ALA A 263 -18.89 -10.26 -17.34
CA ALA A 263 -19.11 -11.71 -17.25
C ALA A 263 -18.40 -12.46 -18.37
N ALA A 264 -18.43 -11.93 -19.59
CA ALA A 264 -17.69 -12.52 -20.70
C ALA A 264 -16.15 -12.46 -20.53
N TRP A 265 -15.62 -11.46 -19.83
CA TRP A 265 -14.18 -11.38 -19.50
C TRP A 265 -13.78 -12.38 -18.43
N THR A 266 -14.54 -12.45 -17.36
CA THR A 266 -14.19 -13.17 -16.13
C THR A 266 -14.62 -14.64 -16.14
N GLY A 267 -15.56 -15.01 -17.01
CA GLY A 267 -16.23 -16.31 -16.97
C GLY A 267 -17.17 -16.49 -15.77
N LEU A 268 -17.47 -15.41 -15.03
CA LEU A 268 -18.41 -15.39 -13.92
C LEU A 268 -19.84 -15.14 -14.41
N PRO A 269 -20.88 -15.51 -13.64
CA PRO A 269 -22.27 -15.20 -14.00
C PRO A 269 -22.54 -13.70 -14.00
N GLU A 270 -23.28 -13.23 -15.00
CA GLU A 270 -23.88 -11.90 -14.99
C GLU A 270 -24.79 -11.74 -13.75
N GLY A 271 -24.82 -10.52 -13.17
CA GLY A 271 -25.71 -10.19 -12.06
C GLY A 271 -25.17 -10.53 -10.67
N ILE A 272 -23.99 -11.12 -10.53
CA ILE A 272 -23.37 -11.30 -9.20
C ILE A 272 -22.91 -9.95 -8.62
N ALA A 273 -22.80 -9.87 -7.29
CA ALA A 273 -22.41 -8.65 -6.61
C ALA A 273 -21.00 -8.20 -6.97
N VAL A 274 -20.82 -6.91 -7.27
CA VAL A 274 -19.52 -6.23 -7.38
C VAL A 274 -19.39 -5.27 -6.20
N CYS A 275 -18.38 -5.44 -5.36
CA CYS A 275 -18.20 -4.55 -4.21
C CYS A 275 -17.48 -3.25 -4.60
N VAL A 276 -17.65 -2.22 -3.77
CA VAL A 276 -16.87 -0.98 -3.82
C VAL A 276 -15.39 -1.32 -3.73
N GLY A 277 -14.55 -0.67 -4.54
CA GLY A 277 -13.10 -0.88 -4.59
C GLY A 277 -12.39 -0.51 -3.30
N ASN A 278 -11.14 -0.94 -3.16
CA ASN A 278 -10.32 -0.66 -1.99
C ASN A 278 -8.84 -0.53 -2.37
N VAL A 279 -8.00 -0.20 -1.39
CA VAL A 279 -6.53 -0.14 -1.51
C VAL A 279 -5.91 -1.43 -0.96
N ASP A 280 -4.89 -1.95 -1.64
CA ASP A 280 -4.16 -3.19 -1.33
C ASP A 280 -3.71 -3.30 0.13
N ALA A 281 -3.04 -2.26 0.64
CA ALA A 281 -2.57 -2.24 2.03
C ALA A 281 -3.73 -2.21 3.02
N HIS A 282 -4.78 -1.42 2.77
CA HIS A 282 -5.89 -1.22 3.70
C HIS A 282 -6.81 -2.43 3.77
N VAL A 283 -7.06 -3.06 2.63
CA VAL A 283 -7.88 -4.29 2.54
C VAL A 283 -7.21 -5.50 3.21
N THR A 284 -5.90 -5.44 3.43
CA THR A 284 -5.15 -6.47 4.15
C THR A 284 -5.49 -6.50 5.65
N ALA A 285 -5.97 -5.41 6.24
CA ALA A 285 -6.34 -5.38 7.66
C ALA A 285 -7.45 -6.38 8.00
N PRO A 286 -8.63 -6.39 7.36
CA PRO A 286 -9.63 -7.44 7.61
C PRO A 286 -9.15 -8.84 7.24
N ALA A 287 -8.31 -9.02 6.19
CA ALA A 287 -7.72 -10.32 5.85
C ALA A 287 -6.85 -10.88 6.98
N ALA A 288 -6.15 -10.01 7.70
CA ALA A 288 -5.40 -10.34 8.92
C ALA A 288 -6.29 -10.45 10.17
N GLY A 289 -7.61 -10.33 10.05
CA GLY A 289 -8.53 -10.33 11.18
C GLY A 289 -8.34 -9.12 12.11
N ALA A 290 -7.73 -8.04 11.64
CA ALA A 290 -7.50 -6.80 12.40
C ALA A 290 -8.72 -5.88 12.24
N VAL A 291 -9.78 -6.15 12.98
CA VAL A 291 -11.07 -5.46 12.89
C VAL A 291 -11.48 -4.76 14.19
N GLU A 292 -10.66 -4.83 15.20
CA GLU A 292 -10.88 -4.15 16.48
C GLU A 292 -9.94 -2.94 16.61
N PRO A 293 -10.34 -1.89 17.36
CA PRO A 293 -9.48 -0.74 17.62
C PRO A 293 -8.11 -1.11 18.21
N GLY A 294 -7.05 -0.48 17.71
CA GLY A 294 -5.70 -0.68 18.20
C GLY A 294 -4.96 -1.92 17.66
N GLN A 295 -5.55 -2.65 16.73
CA GLN A 295 -4.86 -3.71 16.00
C GLN A 295 -4.17 -3.11 14.78
N MET A 296 -2.84 -3.04 14.83
CA MET A 296 -2.01 -2.50 13.74
C MET A 296 -1.53 -3.63 12.83
N VAL A 297 -1.71 -3.46 11.53
CA VAL A 297 -1.12 -4.36 10.52
C VAL A 297 0.02 -3.65 9.83
N ALA A 298 1.20 -4.27 9.81
CA ALA A 298 2.37 -3.80 9.06
C ALA A 298 2.57 -4.70 7.84
N ILE A 299 2.34 -4.13 6.66
CA ILE A 299 2.50 -4.80 5.37
C ILE A 299 3.94 -4.58 4.92
N MET A 300 4.80 -5.58 5.12
CA MET A 300 6.24 -5.51 4.96
C MET A 300 6.69 -6.11 3.64
N GLY A 301 7.17 -5.25 2.76
CA GLY A 301 7.76 -5.61 1.46
C GLY A 301 9.03 -4.80 1.20
N THR A 302 9.12 -4.19 0.03
CA THR A 302 10.11 -3.18 -0.37
C THR A 302 10.16 -2.04 0.64
N SER A 303 8.99 -1.51 0.97
CA SER A 303 8.68 -0.56 2.05
C SER A 303 7.78 -1.23 3.09
N THR A 304 7.36 -0.49 4.11
CA THR A 304 6.31 -0.95 5.03
C THR A 304 5.17 0.06 5.09
N CYS A 305 3.94 -0.41 4.91
CA CYS A 305 2.74 0.34 5.22
C CYS A 305 2.16 -0.16 6.55
N HIS A 306 1.89 0.77 7.47
CA HIS A 306 1.25 0.50 8.75
C HIS A 306 -0.17 1.02 8.69
N VAL A 307 -1.15 0.15 8.88
CA VAL A 307 -2.57 0.51 8.89
C VAL A 307 -3.21 0.06 10.20
N MET A 308 -4.05 0.92 10.77
CA MET A 308 -4.73 0.63 12.02
C MET A 308 -6.08 1.34 12.08
N SER A 309 -7.08 0.69 12.64
CA SER A 309 -8.36 1.31 12.97
C SER A 309 -8.43 1.68 14.45
N SER A 310 -9.11 2.80 14.76
CA SER A 310 -9.32 3.28 16.13
C SER A 310 -10.73 3.85 16.30
N ASP A 311 -11.26 3.75 17.52
CA ASP A 311 -12.47 4.44 17.95
C ASP A 311 -12.21 5.92 18.33
N ARG A 312 -10.94 6.35 18.28
CA ARG A 312 -10.50 7.71 18.62
C ARG A 312 -10.07 8.46 17.38
N HIS A 313 -10.52 9.70 17.28
CA HIS A 313 -10.04 10.67 16.29
C HIS A 313 -9.02 11.60 16.93
N GLU A 314 -7.74 11.34 16.66
CA GLU A 314 -6.64 12.17 17.12
C GLU A 314 -5.73 12.52 15.94
N THR A 315 -5.16 13.71 15.97
CA THR A 315 -4.12 14.07 15.00
C THR A 315 -2.79 13.49 15.46
N VAL A 316 -2.24 12.57 14.69
CA VAL A 316 -0.92 11.98 14.95
C VAL A 316 0.10 12.62 14.01
N PRO A 317 1.04 13.43 14.50
CA PRO A 317 2.01 14.11 13.64
C PRO A 317 2.85 13.13 12.82
N GLY A 318 3.06 13.46 11.54
CA GLY A 318 3.89 12.66 10.64
C GLY A 318 3.24 11.38 10.10
N MET A 319 1.93 11.22 10.25
CA MET A 319 1.19 10.11 9.63
C MET A 319 0.80 10.43 8.20
N CYS A 320 0.61 9.38 7.38
CA CYS A 320 0.24 9.53 5.97
C CYS A 320 -1.24 9.88 5.78
N GLY A 321 -2.07 9.65 6.78
CA GLY A 321 -3.48 10.01 6.74
C GLY A 321 -4.28 9.44 7.91
N VAL A 322 -5.36 10.14 8.25
CA VAL A 322 -6.42 9.67 9.13
C VAL A 322 -7.77 9.94 8.47
N VAL A 323 -8.59 8.91 8.32
CA VAL A 323 -9.84 8.95 7.54
C VAL A 323 -10.96 8.21 8.26
N ASP A 324 -12.13 8.83 8.37
CA ASP A 324 -13.33 8.18 8.89
C ASP A 324 -13.79 7.08 7.91
N GLY A 325 -13.91 5.85 8.41
CA GLY A 325 -14.28 4.69 7.59
C GLY A 325 -13.27 4.30 6.51
N GLY A 326 -12.04 4.85 6.52
CA GLY A 326 -11.06 4.65 5.46
C GLY A 326 -10.43 3.24 5.42
N ILE A 327 -10.54 2.45 6.49
CA ILE A 327 -10.13 1.05 6.57
C ILE A 327 -11.33 0.18 6.91
N LEU A 328 -12.02 0.51 7.99
CA LEU A 328 -13.21 -0.19 8.48
C LEU A 328 -14.34 0.82 8.70
N PRO A 329 -15.55 0.56 8.21
CA PRO A 329 -16.70 1.42 8.46
C PRO A 329 -16.94 1.64 9.95
N GLY A 330 -17.18 2.90 10.35
CA GLY A 330 -17.46 3.29 11.72
C GLY A 330 -16.24 3.44 12.64
N LEU A 331 -15.04 3.29 12.11
CA LEU A 331 -13.77 3.53 12.81
C LEU A 331 -12.89 4.52 12.03
N TRP A 332 -12.05 5.25 12.75
CA TRP A 332 -11.01 6.08 12.17
C TRP A 332 -9.85 5.20 11.68
N GLY A 333 -9.57 5.26 10.39
CA GLY A 333 -8.43 4.55 9.79
C GLY A 333 -7.19 5.43 9.79
N TYR A 334 -6.07 4.89 10.23
CA TYR A 334 -4.76 5.54 10.28
C TYR A 334 -3.79 4.84 9.33
N GLU A 335 -3.02 5.63 8.60
CA GLU A 335 -1.93 5.15 7.75
C GLU A 335 -0.61 5.79 8.17
N ALA A 336 0.43 4.97 8.32
CA ALA A 336 1.82 5.38 8.48
C ALA A 336 2.72 4.53 7.58
N GLY A 337 3.99 4.90 7.40
CA GLY A 337 4.86 4.08 6.57
C GLY A 337 6.34 4.34 6.76
N GLN A 338 7.15 3.33 6.35
CA GLN A 338 8.59 3.43 6.20
C GLN A 338 8.92 3.30 4.71
N SER A 339 9.68 4.26 4.17
CA SER A 339 9.96 4.35 2.73
C SER A 339 10.83 3.20 2.19
N GLY A 340 11.71 2.64 3.02
CA GLY A 340 12.55 1.51 2.69
C GLY A 340 12.63 0.53 3.84
N VAL A 341 12.44 -0.77 3.56
CA VAL A 341 12.65 -1.88 4.50
C VAL A 341 13.34 -3.02 3.76
N GLY A 342 12.63 -3.82 2.98
CA GLY A 342 13.22 -4.88 2.18
C GLY A 342 14.23 -4.36 1.15
N ASP A 343 14.02 -3.17 0.62
CA ASP A 343 14.97 -2.51 -0.29
C ASP A 343 16.34 -2.22 0.36
N ILE A 344 16.34 -1.87 1.65
CA ILE A 344 17.58 -1.65 2.41
C ILE A 344 18.37 -2.96 2.50
N PHE A 345 17.70 -4.07 2.78
CA PHE A 345 18.34 -5.39 2.86
C PHE A 345 18.85 -5.82 1.47
N GLY A 346 18.01 -5.65 0.43
CA GLY A 346 18.38 -5.92 -0.96
C GLY A 346 19.54 -5.04 -1.45
N TRP A 347 19.54 -3.76 -1.11
CA TRP A 347 20.65 -2.86 -1.40
C TRP A 347 21.96 -3.36 -0.76
N PHE A 348 21.92 -3.72 0.51
CA PHE A 348 23.12 -4.21 1.20
C PHE A 348 23.65 -5.51 0.58
N VAL A 349 22.78 -6.45 0.24
CA VAL A 349 23.17 -7.70 -0.43
C VAL A 349 23.84 -7.41 -1.79
N ARG A 350 23.34 -6.45 -2.55
CA ARG A 350 23.95 -6.09 -3.85
C ARG A 350 25.28 -5.36 -3.74
N THR A 351 25.50 -4.61 -2.66
CA THR A 351 26.66 -3.68 -2.53
C THR A 351 27.66 -4.06 -1.47
N GLY A 352 27.26 -4.78 -0.42
CA GLY A 352 28.04 -5.10 0.75
C GLY A 352 28.26 -6.59 1.01
N PHE A 353 27.84 -7.49 0.10
CA PHE A 353 27.99 -8.94 0.24
C PHE A 353 29.28 -9.41 -0.45
N PRO A 354 30.33 -9.80 0.30
CA PRO A 354 31.62 -10.18 -0.28
C PRO A 354 31.56 -11.52 -1.03
N ALA A 355 32.43 -11.69 -2.05
CA ALA A 355 32.51 -12.92 -2.83
C ALA A 355 32.75 -14.18 -1.98
N ALA A 356 33.57 -14.09 -0.94
CA ALA A 356 33.79 -15.21 -0.03
C ALA A 356 32.53 -15.65 0.72
N TYR A 357 31.63 -14.73 1.04
CA TYR A 357 30.32 -15.04 1.63
C TYR A 357 29.37 -15.67 0.61
N ALA A 358 29.47 -15.25 -0.66
CA ALA A 358 28.69 -15.86 -1.73
C ALA A 358 29.10 -17.34 -1.96
N GLU A 359 30.40 -17.65 -1.91
CA GLU A 359 30.91 -19.02 -1.97
C GLU A 359 30.45 -19.87 -0.79
N GLN A 360 30.46 -19.32 0.42
CA GLN A 360 29.98 -20.02 1.64
C GLN A 360 28.45 -20.26 1.55
N ALA A 361 27.69 -19.27 1.12
CA ALA A 361 26.24 -19.39 0.93
C ALA A 361 25.91 -20.49 -0.09
N ALA A 362 26.59 -20.49 -1.24
CA ALA A 362 26.41 -21.49 -2.28
C ALA A 362 26.76 -22.91 -1.79
N ALA A 363 27.84 -23.06 -1.05
CA ALA A 363 28.25 -24.36 -0.45
C ALA A 363 27.20 -24.91 0.54
N LEU A 364 26.39 -24.03 1.14
CA LEU A 364 25.33 -24.38 2.09
C LEU A 364 23.94 -24.45 1.42
N GLY A 365 23.84 -24.20 0.11
CA GLY A 365 22.56 -24.13 -0.64
C GLY A 365 21.66 -23.00 -0.16
N ARG A 366 22.23 -21.88 0.30
CA ARG A 366 21.52 -20.71 0.82
C ARG A 366 21.64 -19.55 -0.16
N ASP A 367 20.63 -18.71 -0.21
CA ASP A 367 20.77 -17.38 -0.82
C ASP A 367 21.52 -16.42 0.14
N ALA A 368 21.83 -15.20 -0.35
CA ALA A 368 22.60 -14.22 0.40
C ALA A 368 21.87 -13.73 1.66
N HIS A 369 20.54 -13.55 1.59
CA HIS A 369 19.70 -13.15 2.72
C HIS A 369 19.65 -14.23 3.80
N GLU A 370 19.43 -15.48 3.39
CA GLU A 370 19.42 -16.64 4.29
C GLU A 370 20.77 -16.81 5.00
N HIS A 371 21.87 -16.65 4.26
CA HIS A 371 23.21 -16.78 4.81
C HIS A 371 23.51 -15.70 5.85
N LEU A 372 23.28 -14.42 5.51
CA LEU A 372 23.49 -13.30 6.44
C LEU A 372 22.57 -13.37 7.66
N THR A 373 21.30 -13.77 7.45
CA THR A 373 20.34 -13.97 8.54
C THR A 373 20.82 -15.05 9.52
N ALA A 374 21.33 -16.17 9.01
CA ALA A 374 21.84 -17.25 9.86
C ALA A 374 23.06 -16.82 10.69
N LEU A 375 23.99 -16.05 10.11
CA LEU A 375 25.14 -15.50 10.83
C LEU A 375 24.71 -14.45 11.87
N ALA A 376 23.83 -13.52 11.49
CA ALA A 376 23.30 -12.49 12.37
C ALA A 376 22.49 -13.07 13.54
N ALA A 377 21.77 -14.18 13.35
CA ALA A 377 21.01 -14.84 14.40
C ALA A 377 21.88 -15.37 15.55
N GLY A 378 23.15 -15.67 15.28
CA GLY A 378 24.12 -16.11 16.30
C GLY A 378 24.62 -14.99 17.22
N GLN A 379 24.35 -13.73 16.90
CA GLN A 379 24.85 -12.58 17.67
C GLN A 379 23.90 -12.21 18.82
N ARG A 380 24.47 -11.74 19.92
CA ARG A 380 23.70 -11.11 21.00
C ARG A 380 23.32 -9.67 20.61
N VAL A 381 22.25 -9.15 21.22
CA VAL A 381 21.83 -7.75 21.02
C VAL A 381 22.97 -6.79 21.41
N GLY A 382 23.33 -5.90 20.50
CA GLY A 382 24.41 -4.91 20.68
C GLY A 382 25.83 -5.45 20.52
N GLU A 383 26.06 -6.74 20.23
CA GLU A 383 27.38 -7.34 20.05
C GLU A 383 28.17 -6.69 18.90
N HIS A 384 27.49 -6.31 17.83
CA HIS A 384 28.10 -5.67 16.67
C HIS A 384 28.53 -4.21 16.90
N GLY A 385 27.99 -3.53 17.95
CA GLY A 385 28.35 -2.15 18.28
C GLY A 385 27.92 -1.08 17.27
N LEU A 386 26.93 -1.38 16.44
CA LEU A 386 26.44 -0.49 15.38
C LEU A 386 25.05 0.07 15.71
N ILE A 387 24.78 1.29 15.25
CA ILE A 387 23.43 1.87 15.13
C ILE A 387 23.24 2.38 13.71
N ALA A 388 22.09 2.10 13.10
CA ALA A 388 21.72 2.61 11.79
C ALA A 388 20.38 3.36 11.82
N LEU A 389 20.23 4.35 10.92
CA LEU A 389 18.95 4.96 10.57
C LEU A 389 18.47 4.37 9.25
N ASP A 390 17.22 3.92 9.21
CA ASP A 390 16.58 3.23 8.08
C ASP A 390 16.13 4.15 6.93
N TRP A 391 16.73 5.34 6.80
CA TRP A 391 16.28 6.38 5.88
C TRP A 391 16.94 6.33 4.49
N HIS A 392 17.31 5.16 4.00
CA HIS A 392 17.95 5.00 2.68
C HIS A 392 17.09 5.51 1.52
N SER A 393 15.77 5.59 1.73
CA SER A 393 14.77 6.17 0.80
C SER A 393 14.00 7.34 1.44
N GLY A 394 14.63 8.10 2.36
CA GLY A 394 13.97 9.12 3.16
C GLY A 394 13.16 8.57 4.33
N ASN A 395 12.47 9.45 5.05
CA ASN A 395 11.59 9.08 6.15
C ASN A 395 10.14 9.51 5.86
N ARG A 396 9.23 8.54 5.64
CA ARG A 396 7.81 8.80 5.40
C ARG A 396 7.08 9.18 6.69
N SER A 397 7.25 8.37 7.73
CA SER A 397 6.73 8.60 9.08
C SER A 397 7.85 8.39 10.09
N VAL A 398 8.03 9.29 11.06
CA VAL A 398 7.18 10.40 11.51
C VAL A 398 7.70 11.78 11.05
N LEU A 399 8.83 11.87 10.33
CA LEU A 399 9.48 13.13 9.96
C LEU A 399 8.91 13.73 8.68
N VAL A 400 8.32 12.91 7.81
CA VAL A 400 7.77 13.30 6.50
C VAL A 400 8.82 14.05 5.67
N ASP A 401 10.03 13.47 5.59
CA ASP A 401 11.17 14.08 4.92
C ASP A 401 11.88 13.07 4.02
N HIS A 402 11.66 13.21 2.72
CA HIS A 402 12.23 12.33 1.69
C HIS A 402 13.67 12.71 1.28
N ASP A 403 14.20 13.84 1.79
CA ASP A 403 15.56 14.29 1.55
C ASP A 403 16.57 13.74 2.57
N LEU A 404 16.07 13.08 3.61
CA LEU A 404 16.90 12.35 4.55
C LEU A 404 17.53 11.11 3.90
N SER A 405 18.65 10.65 4.47
CA SER A 405 19.41 9.50 3.98
C SER A 405 19.87 8.59 5.12
N GLY A 406 20.18 7.33 4.78
CA GLY A 406 20.66 6.34 5.75
C GLY A 406 21.96 6.79 6.43
N VAL A 407 22.11 6.41 7.69
CA VAL A 407 23.31 6.62 8.51
C VAL A 407 23.68 5.32 9.19
N MET A 408 24.97 5.07 9.34
CA MET A 408 25.47 4.00 10.20
C MET A 408 26.63 4.53 11.05
N VAL A 409 26.58 4.28 12.34
CA VAL A 409 27.59 4.70 13.32
C VAL A 409 28.13 3.45 14.01
N GLY A 410 29.44 3.47 14.37
CA GLY A 410 30.12 2.41 15.11
C GLY A 410 30.97 1.49 14.24
N LEU A 411 31.15 1.74 12.93
CA LEU A 411 32.01 0.95 12.05
C LEU A 411 33.45 0.96 12.51
N THR A 412 34.06 -0.21 12.52
CA THR A 412 35.50 -0.44 12.82
C THR A 412 36.12 -1.37 11.78
N LEU A 413 37.43 -1.54 11.82
CA LEU A 413 38.13 -2.48 10.93
C LEU A 413 37.77 -3.96 11.18
N SER A 414 37.13 -4.28 12.30
CA SER A 414 36.63 -5.61 12.62
C SER A 414 35.16 -5.84 12.32
N THR A 415 34.46 -4.82 11.81
CA THR A 415 33.04 -4.94 11.43
C THR A 415 32.87 -5.92 10.27
N ARG A 416 31.97 -6.89 10.43
CA ARG A 416 31.68 -7.95 9.46
C ARG A 416 30.38 -7.67 8.71
N PRO A 417 30.18 -8.27 7.54
CA PRO A 417 28.92 -8.10 6.75
C PRO A 417 27.65 -8.42 7.55
N GLU A 418 27.63 -9.50 8.33
CA GLU A 418 26.50 -9.86 9.19
C GLU A 418 26.22 -8.85 10.31
N ASP A 419 27.25 -8.12 10.78
CA ASP A 419 27.10 -7.06 11.77
C ASP A 419 26.29 -5.88 11.17
N VAL A 420 26.67 -5.49 9.95
CA VAL A 420 25.97 -4.44 9.18
C VAL A 420 24.54 -4.88 8.84
N TYR A 421 24.38 -6.11 8.35
CA TYR A 421 23.08 -6.65 7.99
C TYR A 421 22.11 -6.66 9.18
N ARG A 422 22.58 -7.12 10.35
CA ARG A 422 21.79 -7.11 11.58
C ARG A 422 21.41 -5.70 12.02
N ALA A 423 22.35 -4.75 11.99
CA ALA A 423 22.07 -3.36 12.34
C ALA A 423 20.99 -2.73 11.41
N LEU A 424 20.96 -3.12 10.13
CA LEU A 424 19.92 -2.69 9.20
C LEU A 424 18.54 -3.32 9.52
N LEU A 425 18.49 -4.62 9.90
CA LEU A 425 17.26 -5.26 10.39
C LEU A 425 16.72 -4.52 11.63
N GLU A 426 17.60 -4.25 12.59
CA GLU A 426 17.26 -3.55 13.84
C GLU A 426 16.80 -2.11 13.60
N ALA A 427 17.42 -1.38 12.65
CA ALA A 427 17.04 -0.03 12.29
C ALA A 427 15.58 0.07 11.81
N THR A 428 15.13 -0.88 10.99
CA THR A 428 13.74 -0.90 10.52
C THR A 428 12.74 -1.18 11.65
N ALA A 429 13.13 -2.01 12.62
CA ALA A 429 12.32 -2.25 13.81
C ALA A 429 12.26 -1.01 14.73
N PHE A 430 13.36 -0.27 14.87
CA PHE A 430 13.38 1.00 15.61
C PHE A 430 12.50 2.06 14.95
N GLY A 431 12.50 2.14 13.61
CA GLY A 431 11.59 2.99 12.85
C GLY A 431 10.11 2.66 13.13
N THR A 432 9.74 1.38 13.10
CA THR A 432 8.38 0.93 13.48
C THR A 432 8.04 1.28 14.93
N ARG A 433 8.96 1.08 15.88
CA ARG A 433 8.75 1.50 17.28
C ARG A 433 8.52 3.00 17.40
N THR A 434 9.24 3.82 16.63
CA THR A 434 9.06 5.27 16.60
C THR A 434 7.66 5.65 16.11
N ILE A 435 7.14 4.96 15.11
CA ILE A 435 5.76 5.13 14.62
C ILE A 435 4.75 4.76 15.73
N ILE A 436 4.90 3.61 16.35
CA ILE A 436 4.02 3.15 17.44
C ILE A 436 4.00 4.16 18.59
N GLU A 437 5.17 4.65 19.03
CA GLU A 437 5.28 5.65 20.10
C GLU A 437 4.62 6.98 19.71
N ALA A 438 4.64 7.38 18.44
CA ALA A 438 3.94 8.56 17.96
C ALA A 438 2.41 8.41 18.07
N PHE A 439 1.85 7.24 17.76
CA PHE A 439 0.45 6.93 17.99
C PHE A 439 0.09 7.03 19.48
N GLU A 440 0.84 6.33 20.33
CA GLU A 440 0.54 6.26 21.78
C GLU A 440 0.65 7.61 22.48
N THR A 441 1.68 8.39 22.14
CA THR A 441 1.84 9.75 22.67
C THR A 441 0.76 10.72 22.21
N SER A 442 0.13 10.44 21.07
CA SER A 442 -1.01 11.19 20.56
C SER A 442 -2.37 10.67 21.08
N GLY A 443 -2.38 9.70 22.01
CA GLY A 443 -3.61 9.17 22.61
C GLY A 443 -4.31 8.06 21.80
N VAL A 444 -3.67 7.52 20.78
CA VAL A 444 -4.15 6.38 19.98
C VAL A 444 -3.38 5.11 20.37
N PRO A 445 -3.95 4.23 21.20
CA PRO A 445 -3.24 3.06 21.71
C PRO A 445 -3.03 2.01 20.60
N VAL A 446 -1.84 1.39 20.62
CA VAL A 446 -1.50 0.25 19.76
C VAL A 446 -1.40 -1.00 20.63
N GLY A 447 -2.43 -1.85 20.59
CA GLY A 447 -2.53 -3.06 21.43
C GLY A 447 -1.88 -4.30 20.84
N GLU A 448 -1.93 -4.45 19.52
CA GLU A 448 -1.43 -5.64 18.81
C GLU A 448 -0.73 -5.24 17.52
N LEU A 449 0.29 -6.02 17.15
CA LEU A 449 1.01 -5.85 15.89
C LEU A 449 0.92 -7.15 15.09
N ILE A 450 0.40 -7.07 13.86
CA ILE A 450 0.29 -8.19 12.93
C ILE A 450 1.11 -7.86 11.70
N ILE A 451 1.97 -8.78 11.29
CA ILE A 451 2.81 -8.59 10.11
C ILE A 451 2.23 -9.36 8.92
N ALA A 452 2.18 -8.66 7.79
CA ALA A 452 1.85 -9.21 6.48
C ALA A 452 2.99 -8.95 5.48
N GLY A 453 2.96 -9.63 4.34
CA GLY A 453 3.92 -9.43 3.26
C GLY A 453 5.12 -10.39 3.27
N GLY A 454 5.99 -10.22 2.27
CA GLY A 454 7.04 -11.21 1.96
C GLY A 454 8.12 -11.37 3.03
N LEU A 455 8.34 -10.35 3.87
CA LEU A 455 9.38 -10.37 4.90
C LEU A 455 9.02 -11.23 6.14
N THR A 456 7.79 -11.69 6.28
CA THR A 456 7.34 -12.63 7.31
C THR A 456 8.13 -13.94 7.33
N LYS A 457 8.77 -14.29 6.21
CA LYS A 457 9.61 -15.49 6.08
C LYS A 457 10.93 -15.40 6.87
N ASN A 458 11.36 -14.19 7.28
CA ASN A 458 12.59 -14.00 8.05
C ASN A 458 12.27 -14.03 9.56
N ALA A 459 12.43 -15.19 10.18
CA ALA A 459 12.13 -15.38 11.61
C ALA A 459 12.98 -14.52 12.54
N LEU A 460 14.24 -14.22 12.19
CA LEU A 460 15.10 -13.31 12.97
C LEU A 460 14.51 -11.89 12.96
N LEU A 461 14.13 -11.40 11.78
CA LEU A 461 13.51 -10.08 11.64
C LEU A 461 12.22 -9.98 12.48
N MET A 462 11.37 -11.00 12.42
CA MET A 462 10.13 -11.05 13.19
C MET A 462 10.39 -11.02 14.69
N GLN A 463 11.37 -11.78 15.16
CA GLN A 463 11.74 -11.77 16.59
C GLN A 463 12.34 -10.42 17.02
N ILE A 464 13.19 -9.79 16.18
CA ILE A 464 13.70 -8.44 16.43
C ILE A 464 12.55 -7.44 16.59
N TYR A 465 11.54 -7.48 15.70
CA TYR A 465 10.38 -6.61 15.80
C TYR A 465 9.60 -6.84 17.11
N ALA A 466 9.36 -8.09 17.51
CA ALA A 466 8.70 -8.39 18.78
C ALA A 466 9.49 -7.83 19.98
N ASP A 467 10.80 -8.07 20.03
CA ASP A 467 11.66 -7.62 21.11
C ASP A 467 11.78 -6.08 21.17
N VAL A 468 11.99 -5.43 20.03
CA VAL A 468 12.13 -3.96 19.90
C VAL A 468 10.84 -3.24 20.25
N THR A 469 9.71 -3.71 19.74
CA THR A 469 8.41 -3.07 19.99
C THR A 469 7.80 -3.47 21.34
N ARG A 470 8.35 -4.45 22.03
CA ARG A 470 7.87 -5.05 23.28
C ARG A 470 6.43 -5.56 23.19
N ARG A 471 6.05 -6.08 22.01
CA ARG A 471 4.70 -6.57 21.74
C ARG A 471 4.72 -7.97 21.17
N PRO A 472 3.75 -8.81 21.54
CA PRO A 472 3.47 -10.02 20.81
C PRO A 472 3.21 -9.71 19.35
N LEU A 473 3.77 -10.50 18.45
CA LEU A 473 3.69 -10.31 17.02
C LEU A 473 2.87 -11.44 16.40
N GLY A 474 1.80 -11.08 15.72
CA GLY A 474 1.04 -11.99 14.87
C GLY A 474 1.59 -11.98 13.44
N VAL A 475 1.29 -13.02 12.69
CA VAL A 475 1.62 -13.13 11.27
C VAL A 475 0.34 -13.50 10.51
N ILE A 476 0.11 -12.82 9.38
CA ILE A 476 -1.02 -13.17 8.51
C ILE A 476 -0.86 -14.60 7.99
N GLY A 477 -1.92 -15.37 8.06
CA GLY A 477 -1.94 -16.77 7.60
C GLY A 477 -2.17 -16.94 6.09
N SER A 478 -2.36 -15.85 5.35
CA SER A 478 -2.57 -15.82 3.90
C SER A 478 -1.35 -15.27 3.19
N ALA A 479 -0.94 -15.92 2.11
CA ALA A 479 0.04 -15.38 1.17
C ALA A 479 -0.59 -14.37 0.18
N GLN A 480 -1.93 -14.27 0.18
CA GLN A 480 -2.75 -13.47 -0.74
C GLN A 480 -3.58 -12.43 0.03
N GLY A 481 -2.98 -11.80 1.07
CA GLY A 481 -3.69 -10.91 1.99
C GLY A 481 -4.62 -9.88 1.30
N PRO A 482 -4.13 -9.06 0.35
CA PRO A 482 -4.97 -8.10 -0.36
C PRO A 482 -6.16 -8.76 -1.06
N ALA A 483 -5.92 -9.74 -1.93
CA ALA A 483 -7.00 -10.44 -2.66
C ALA A 483 -7.99 -11.16 -1.72
N LEU A 484 -7.52 -11.74 -0.59
CA LEU A 484 -8.40 -12.30 0.44
C LEU A 484 -9.30 -11.22 1.05
N GLY A 485 -8.74 -10.06 1.38
CA GLY A 485 -9.49 -8.92 1.90
C GLY A 485 -10.53 -8.40 0.88
N ALA A 486 -10.16 -8.29 -0.40
CA ALA A 486 -11.09 -7.95 -1.47
C ALA A 486 -12.22 -8.99 -1.59
N ALA A 487 -11.92 -10.29 -1.49
CA ALA A 487 -12.91 -11.36 -1.46
C ALA A 487 -13.87 -11.26 -0.26
N MET A 488 -13.36 -10.86 0.92
CA MET A 488 -14.21 -10.63 2.10
C MET A 488 -15.20 -9.49 1.88
N HIS A 489 -14.75 -8.37 1.28
CA HIS A 489 -15.61 -7.26 0.92
C HIS A 489 -16.68 -7.70 -0.11
N ALA A 490 -16.31 -8.57 -1.07
CA ALA A 490 -17.27 -9.17 -2.00
C ALA A 490 -18.33 -10.02 -1.29
N ALA A 491 -17.94 -10.79 -0.26
CA ALA A 491 -18.88 -11.58 0.53
C ALA A 491 -19.87 -10.71 1.30
N VAL A 492 -19.44 -9.55 1.80
CA VAL A 492 -20.33 -8.55 2.43
C VAL A 492 -21.27 -7.94 1.40
N ALA A 493 -20.75 -7.49 0.26
CA ALA A 493 -21.57 -6.90 -0.81
C ALA A 493 -22.62 -7.87 -1.37
N ALA A 494 -22.30 -9.18 -1.39
CA ALA A 494 -23.22 -10.25 -1.78
C ALA A 494 -24.22 -10.65 -0.68
N GLY A 495 -24.18 -10.00 0.51
CA GLY A 495 -25.08 -10.26 1.63
C GLY A 495 -24.79 -11.55 2.40
N ALA A 496 -23.64 -12.19 2.18
CA ALA A 496 -23.23 -13.39 2.94
C ALA A 496 -22.85 -13.08 4.39
N TYR A 497 -22.40 -11.85 4.64
CA TYR A 497 -22.11 -11.31 5.98
C TYR A 497 -22.72 -9.91 6.14
N PRO A 498 -23.15 -9.55 7.37
CA PRO A 498 -23.76 -8.24 7.61
C PRO A 498 -22.78 -7.07 7.51
N ASP A 499 -21.49 -7.31 7.79
CA ASP A 499 -20.42 -6.34 7.80
C ASP A 499 -19.05 -7.02 7.63
N ILE A 500 -18.02 -6.19 7.41
CA ILE A 500 -16.65 -6.68 7.20
C ILE A 500 -16.06 -7.29 8.47
N GLN A 501 -16.48 -6.84 9.66
CA GLN A 501 -16.06 -7.39 10.92
C GLN A 501 -16.53 -8.85 11.08
N ALA A 502 -17.77 -9.14 10.72
CA ALA A 502 -18.31 -10.50 10.73
C ALA A 502 -17.62 -11.39 9.68
N ALA A 503 -17.38 -10.87 8.48
CA ALA A 503 -16.63 -11.57 7.45
C ALA A 503 -15.20 -11.89 7.93
N ALA A 504 -14.50 -10.93 8.51
CA ALA A 504 -13.13 -11.10 8.99
C ALA A 504 -13.01 -12.10 10.15
N ARG A 505 -13.99 -12.15 11.04
CA ARG A 505 -14.00 -13.17 12.11
C ARG A 505 -14.14 -14.61 11.59
N SER A 506 -14.78 -14.80 10.44
CA SER A 506 -14.98 -16.12 9.84
C SER A 506 -13.92 -16.47 8.79
N MET A 507 -13.53 -15.50 7.97
CA MET A 507 -12.68 -15.70 6.81
C MET A 507 -11.24 -15.23 7.03
N GLY A 508 -11.00 -14.31 8.00
CA GLY A 508 -9.69 -13.74 8.29
C GLY A 508 -8.71 -14.79 8.81
N LYS A 509 -7.45 -14.61 8.49
CA LYS A 509 -6.39 -15.54 8.84
C LYS A 509 -5.20 -14.81 9.45
N ALA A 510 -4.99 -15.01 10.74
CA ALA A 510 -3.75 -14.59 11.41
C ALA A 510 -3.39 -15.59 12.51
N ASP A 511 -2.15 -15.98 12.54
CA ASP A 511 -1.54 -16.68 13.66
C ASP A 511 -1.09 -15.63 14.67
N ARG A 512 -1.86 -15.46 15.76
CA ARG A 512 -1.60 -14.41 16.75
C ARG A 512 -0.56 -14.82 17.76
N GLY A 513 0.30 -13.89 18.14
CA GLY A 513 1.31 -14.08 19.17
C GLY A 513 2.36 -15.15 18.85
N VAL A 514 2.68 -15.33 17.56
CA VAL A 514 3.69 -16.29 17.08
C VAL A 514 5.07 -15.97 17.63
N TYR A 515 5.39 -14.68 17.71
CA TYR A 515 6.64 -14.19 18.28
C TYR A 515 6.35 -13.43 19.58
N GLN A 516 6.92 -13.89 20.68
CA GLN A 516 6.80 -13.22 21.96
C GLN A 516 8.06 -12.40 22.25
N PRO A 517 7.93 -11.18 22.80
CA PRO A 517 9.09 -10.39 23.20
C PRO A 517 9.81 -11.10 24.37
N ASP A 518 11.13 -11.26 24.20
CA ASP A 518 11.98 -11.75 25.28
C ASP A 518 12.37 -10.57 26.19
N PRO A 519 12.07 -10.62 27.49
CA PRO A 519 12.30 -9.47 28.39
C PRO A 519 13.77 -9.02 28.48
N GLU A 520 14.73 -9.95 28.39
CA GLU A 520 16.15 -9.63 28.48
C GLU A 520 16.64 -8.95 27.18
N ARG A 521 16.28 -9.51 26.01
CA ARG A 521 16.58 -8.89 24.72
C ARG A 521 15.90 -7.56 24.55
N ALA A 522 14.61 -7.44 24.95
CA ALA A 522 13.88 -6.18 24.90
C ALA A 522 14.54 -5.08 25.75
N ALA A 523 15.03 -5.42 26.94
CA ALA A 523 15.78 -4.48 27.78
C ALA A 523 17.13 -4.06 27.15
N ALA A 524 17.80 -4.98 26.45
CA ALA A 524 19.02 -4.65 25.71
C ALA A 524 18.71 -3.75 24.51
N TYR A 525 17.60 -4.00 23.79
CA TYR A 525 17.14 -3.15 22.68
C TYR A 525 16.71 -1.76 23.13
N ASP A 526 16.17 -1.57 24.33
CA ASP A 526 15.86 -0.23 24.84
C ASP A 526 17.10 0.67 24.91
N ARG A 527 18.26 0.10 25.25
CA ARG A 527 19.51 0.85 25.28
C ARG A 527 19.95 1.29 23.88
N LEU A 528 19.85 0.38 22.90
CA LEU A 528 20.16 0.70 21.50
C LEU A 528 19.13 1.68 20.91
N TYR A 529 17.87 1.53 21.25
CA TYR A 529 16.82 2.45 20.82
C TYR A 529 17.01 3.86 21.37
N ALA A 530 17.51 4.01 22.58
CA ALA A 530 17.87 5.33 23.12
C ALA A 530 18.94 6.04 22.26
N GLU A 531 19.96 5.31 21.80
CA GLU A 531 20.96 5.85 20.87
C GLU A 531 20.39 6.13 19.49
N TYR A 532 19.52 5.24 18.98
CA TYR A 532 18.78 5.48 17.72
C TYR A 532 17.98 6.79 17.81
N ARG A 533 17.24 7.03 18.90
CA ARG A 533 16.46 8.25 19.11
C ARG A 533 17.30 9.51 19.13
N LEU A 534 18.49 9.47 19.72
CA LEU A 534 19.43 10.61 19.70
C LEU A 534 19.86 10.95 18.27
N LEU A 535 20.21 9.95 17.46
CA LEU A 535 20.59 10.14 16.05
C LEU A 535 19.40 10.58 15.21
N HIS A 536 18.23 9.97 15.43
CA HIS A 536 16.97 10.32 14.77
C HIS A 536 16.65 11.81 14.97
N ASP A 537 16.69 12.29 16.20
CA ASP A 537 16.36 13.68 16.49
C ASP A 537 17.48 14.64 16.04
N TYR A 538 18.74 14.24 16.12
CA TYR A 538 19.89 15.03 15.69
C TYR A 538 19.86 15.33 14.17
N PHE A 539 19.57 14.33 13.35
CA PHE A 539 19.52 14.49 11.89
C PHE A 539 18.13 14.85 11.37
N GLY A 540 17.08 14.35 11.99
CA GLY A 540 15.72 14.47 11.46
C GLY A 540 14.92 15.66 11.97
N ARG A 541 15.38 16.36 13.06
CA ARG A 541 14.65 17.48 13.65
C ARG A 541 15.42 18.81 13.57
N GLY A 542 16.26 18.97 12.55
CA GLY A 542 16.90 20.22 12.20
C GLY A 542 18.13 20.60 13.02
N THR A 543 18.65 19.74 13.92
CA THR A 543 19.92 20.02 14.61
C THR A 543 21.11 19.98 13.65
N ASN A 544 21.08 19.09 12.65
CA ASN A 544 22.13 18.99 11.64
C ASN A 544 21.56 18.69 10.24
N GLU A 545 21.62 19.66 9.37
CA GLU A 545 21.13 19.64 7.99
C GLU A 545 22.13 19.01 6.99
N VAL A 546 23.07 18.18 7.44
CA VAL A 546 24.13 17.64 6.55
C VAL A 546 23.54 16.82 5.39
N MET A 547 22.48 16.04 5.60
CA MET A 547 21.88 15.20 4.56
C MET A 547 21.30 16.09 3.43
N HIS A 548 20.52 17.12 3.78
CA HIS A 548 20.00 18.08 2.83
C HIS A 548 21.10 18.83 2.08
N ARG A 549 22.20 19.22 2.76
CA ARG A 549 23.34 19.87 2.10
C ARG A 549 24.03 18.94 1.10
N LEU A 550 24.25 17.68 1.47
CA LEU A 550 24.87 16.69 0.57
C LEU A 550 23.99 16.42 -0.65
N ARG A 551 22.67 16.35 -0.48
CA ARG A 551 21.73 16.16 -1.58
C ARG A 551 21.75 17.35 -2.55
N ARG A 552 21.74 18.58 -2.04
CA ARG A 552 21.90 19.78 -2.87
C ARG A 552 23.22 19.80 -3.64
N LEU A 553 24.34 19.52 -2.98
CA LEU A 553 25.65 19.44 -3.61
C LEU A 553 25.67 18.39 -4.74
N ARG A 554 25.06 17.23 -4.52
CA ARG A 554 24.94 16.21 -5.57
C ARG A 554 24.13 16.70 -6.77
N ALA A 555 23.01 17.37 -6.54
CA ALA A 555 22.17 17.92 -7.60
C ALA A 555 22.93 18.99 -8.43
N GLU A 556 23.67 19.88 -7.76
CA GLU A 556 24.48 20.91 -8.40
C GLU A 556 25.59 20.33 -9.32
N VAL A 557 26.19 19.20 -8.95
CA VAL A 557 27.25 18.55 -9.74
C VAL A 557 26.67 17.69 -10.86
N SER A 558 25.40 17.22 -10.74
CA SER A 558 24.74 16.36 -11.73
C SER A 558 23.96 17.17 -12.78
N ALA A 559 23.78 18.47 -12.57
CA ALA A 559 23.16 19.42 -13.52
C ALA A 559 24.22 19.99 -14.49
#